data_f385b55533ff9cadbd9d7df0bc77f06f
#
_entry.id   f385b55533ff9cadbd9d7df0bc77f06f
#
_cell.length_a   1.000
_cell.length_b   1.000
_cell.length_c   1.000
_cell.angle_alpha   90.00
_cell.angle_beta   90.00
_cell.angle_gamma   90.00
#
_symmetry.space_group_name_H-M   'P 1'
#
loop_
_entity.id
_entity.type
_entity.pdbx_description
1 polymer ?
#
loop_
_entity_poly.entity_id
_entity_poly.type
_entity_poly.pdbx_seq_one_letter_code
_entity_poly.pdbx_strand_id
1 'polypeptide(L)'
;MNNARAGGNGRATTDNDQNGHVYIYNKTRETFVATEATVADSYLRRLVGLLGKTKRWAQLGRGLWIVPSRGVHTIGMMFPIDLIFLSKEKEVVHVEEHLRPFRISAVSLKATSVLELPAHTVFRTGTQVGDLMEIARLNK
;
A
#
# COMPACT_ATOMS: atom_id res chain seq x y z
N MET A 1 29.34 -30.15 39.46
CA MET A 1 28.18 -29.34 39.84
C MET A 1 28.35 -27.94 39.27
N ASN A 2 27.97 -27.70 38.06
CA ASN A 2 28.02 -26.38 37.48
C ASN A 2 26.66 -26.07 36.87
N ASN A 3 25.93 -25.22 37.55
CA ASN A 3 24.73 -24.58 37.05
C ASN A 3 25.10 -23.45 36.10
N ALA A 4 25.12 -23.75 34.82
CA ALA A 4 25.15 -22.71 33.83
C ALA A 4 23.70 -22.26 33.59
N ARG A 5 23.29 -21.19 34.22
CA ARG A 5 22.06 -20.46 33.84
C ARG A 5 22.35 -19.71 32.55
N ALA A 6 21.89 -20.28 31.46
CA ALA A 6 21.75 -19.53 30.24
C ALA A 6 20.60 -18.54 30.42
N GLY A 7 20.96 -17.29 30.67
CA GLY A 7 20.03 -16.18 30.66
C GLY A 7 19.58 -15.94 29.22
N GLY A 8 18.46 -16.52 28.85
CA GLY A 8 17.78 -16.15 27.63
C GLY A 8 17.25 -14.73 27.77
N ASN A 9 18.00 -13.77 27.24
CA ASN A 9 17.45 -12.45 26.95
C ASN A 9 16.45 -12.63 25.83
N GLY A 10 15.23 -12.97 26.20
CA GLY A 10 14.09 -12.80 25.34
C GLY A 10 13.94 -11.31 25.06
N ARG A 11 14.56 -10.81 24.01
CA ARG A 11 14.13 -9.55 23.42
C ARG A 11 12.66 -9.74 23.09
N ALA A 12 11.82 -9.09 23.87
CA ALA A 12 10.48 -8.82 23.46
C ALA A 12 10.60 -8.09 22.13
N THR A 13 10.33 -8.79 21.04
CA THR A 13 10.02 -8.15 19.77
C THR A 13 8.79 -7.32 20.06
N THR A 14 8.98 -6.04 20.18
CA THR A 14 7.86 -5.12 20.24
C THR A 14 7.02 -5.37 18.99
N ASP A 15 5.81 -5.83 19.20
CA ASP A 15 4.78 -6.04 18.20
C ASP A 15 4.41 -4.72 17.49
N ASN A 16 5.33 -4.21 16.70
CA ASN A 16 5.09 -3.06 15.84
C ASN A 16 4.95 -3.50 14.37
N ASP A 17 4.83 -4.80 14.15
CA ASP A 17 4.75 -5.39 12.82
C ASP A 17 3.31 -5.74 12.43
N GLN A 18 2.33 -4.94 12.89
CA GLN A 18 0.94 -5.07 12.42
C GLN A 18 0.76 -4.55 10.99
N ASN A 19 1.76 -3.85 10.47
CA ASN A 19 1.80 -3.42 9.08
C ASN A 19 2.57 -4.45 8.25
N GLY A 20 1.88 -5.54 7.85
CA GLY A 20 2.46 -6.53 6.97
C GLY A 20 2.80 -5.96 5.59
N HIS A 21 3.78 -6.59 4.92
CA HIS A 21 4.06 -6.33 3.52
C HIS A 21 3.28 -7.31 2.65
N VAL A 22 2.78 -6.80 1.54
CA VAL A 22 2.02 -7.57 0.55
C VAL A 22 2.56 -7.33 -0.85
N TYR A 23 2.36 -8.28 -1.75
CA TYR A 23 2.45 -8.00 -3.17
C TYR A 23 1.06 -7.75 -3.75
N ILE A 24 1.00 -7.02 -4.85
CA ILE A 24 -0.22 -6.70 -5.57
C ILE A 24 -0.03 -7.08 -7.03
N TYR A 25 -0.80 -8.04 -7.47
CA TYR A 25 -0.74 -8.60 -8.82
C TYR A 25 -2.05 -8.37 -9.56
N ASN A 26 -1.98 -7.78 -10.73
CA ASN A 26 -3.13 -7.63 -11.60
C ASN A 26 -3.33 -8.93 -12.39
N LYS A 27 -4.34 -9.71 -12.02
CA LYS A 27 -4.63 -11.01 -12.64
C LYS A 27 -5.13 -10.87 -14.06
N THR A 28 -5.87 -9.81 -14.35
CA THR A 28 -6.41 -9.55 -15.68
C THR A 28 -5.32 -9.18 -16.67
N ARG A 29 -4.35 -8.40 -16.26
CA ARG A 29 -3.22 -7.93 -17.10
C ARG A 29 -1.96 -8.75 -16.96
N GLU A 30 -1.95 -9.72 -16.04
CA GLU A 30 -0.80 -10.58 -15.77
C GLU A 30 0.50 -9.80 -15.48
N THR A 31 0.37 -8.79 -14.60
CA THR A 31 1.51 -7.94 -14.22
C THR A 31 1.47 -7.56 -12.75
N PHE A 32 2.65 -7.39 -12.16
CA PHE A 32 2.75 -6.86 -10.80
C PHE A 32 2.51 -5.35 -10.78
N VAL A 33 1.57 -4.94 -9.95
CA VAL A 33 1.29 -3.53 -9.66
C VAL A 33 2.24 -3.02 -8.58
N ALA A 34 2.47 -3.83 -7.57
CA ALA A 34 3.49 -3.59 -6.56
C ALA A 34 4.09 -4.92 -6.10
N THR A 35 5.41 -4.98 -5.99
CA THR A 35 6.12 -6.16 -5.49
C THR A 35 6.23 -6.16 -3.98
N GLU A 36 6.21 -4.99 -3.37
CA GLU A 36 6.23 -4.81 -1.92
C GLU A 36 5.44 -3.55 -1.53
N ALA A 37 4.22 -3.76 -1.10
CA ALA A 37 3.37 -2.70 -0.58
C ALA A 37 3.18 -2.85 0.92
N THR A 38 3.03 -1.74 1.61
CA THR A 38 2.73 -1.71 3.04
C THR A 38 1.22 -1.63 3.24
N VAL A 39 0.69 -2.42 4.17
CA VAL A 39 -0.71 -2.34 4.58
C VAL A 39 -0.87 -1.25 5.63
N ALA A 40 -1.79 -0.32 5.40
CA ALA A 40 -2.13 0.73 6.35
C ALA A 40 -3.60 0.60 6.75
N ASP A 41 -3.84 0.51 8.05
CA ASP A 41 -5.17 0.35 8.64
C ASP A 41 -5.72 1.66 9.22
N SER A 42 -4.89 2.68 9.33
CA SER A 42 -5.30 3.98 9.82
C SER A 42 -4.66 5.13 9.06
N TYR A 43 -5.43 6.18 8.94
CA TYR A 43 -5.04 7.41 8.28
C TYR A 43 -3.78 8.07 8.87
N LEU A 44 -3.66 8.06 10.18
CA LEU A 44 -2.53 8.68 10.88
C LEU A 44 -1.23 7.91 10.65
N ARG A 45 -1.26 6.58 10.68
CA ARG A 45 -0.10 5.73 10.39
C ARG A 45 0.41 5.92 8.95
N ARG A 46 -0.52 6.08 8.02
CA ARG A 46 -0.24 6.40 6.63
C ARG A 46 0.53 7.71 6.49
N LEU A 47 0.07 8.78 7.13
CA LEU A 47 0.69 10.09 7.05
C LEU A 47 2.13 10.07 7.57
N VAL A 48 2.36 9.44 8.72
CA VAL A 48 3.69 9.28 9.31
C VAL A 48 4.60 8.43 8.42
N GLY A 49 4.08 7.34 7.85
CA GLY A 49 4.85 6.46 6.97
C GLY A 49 5.32 7.15 5.70
N LEU A 50 4.49 7.98 5.09
CA LEU A 50 4.81 8.69 3.85
C LEU A 50 5.79 9.84 4.06
N LEU A 51 5.67 10.59 5.16
CA LEU A 51 6.57 11.68 5.47
C LEU A 51 8.03 11.22 5.71
N GLY A 52 8.22 10.00 6.18
CA GLY A 52 9.54 9.42 6.45
C GLY A 52 10.19 8.67 5.29
N LYS A 53 9.49 8.41 4.17
CA LYS A 53 9.93 7.48 3.13
C LYS A 53 9.92 8.04 1.70
N THR A 54 10.02 9.34 1.55
CA THR A 54 9.77 10.05 0.29
C THR A 54 10.56 9.54 -0.92
N LYS A 55 11.84 9.16 -0.77
CA LYS A 55 12.65 8.67 -1.90
C LYS A 55 12.46 7.19 -2.21
N ARG A 56 12.27 6.35 -1.19
CA ARG A 56 12.08 4.91 -1.38
C ARG A 56 10.71 4.57 -1.90
N TRP A 57 9.70 5.31 -1.46
CA TRP A 57 8.32 5.07 -1.86
C TRP A 57 8.08 5.42 -3.33
N ALA A 58 8.78 6.42 -3.84
CA ALA A 58 8.71 6.81 -5.26
C ALA A 58 9.34 5.77 -6.21
N GLN A 59 9.98 4.73 -5.68
CA GLN A 59 10.57 3.67 -6.50
C GLN A 59 9.48 2.72 -7.02
N LEU A 60 9.65 2.27 -8.26
CA LEU A 60 8.76 1.26 -8.86
C LEU A 60 8.72 -0.01 -7.99
N GLY A 61 7.55 -0.59 -7.85
CA GLY A 61 7.33 -1.79 -7.06
C GLY A 61 6.94 -1.53 -5.62
N ARG A 62 6.99 -0.30 -5.14
CA ARG A 62 6.49 0.09 -3.82
C ARG A 62 5.04 0.55 -3.89
N GLY A 63 4.39 0.60 -2.77
CA GLY A 63 3.03 1.08 -2.67
C GLY A 63 2.48 1.02 -1.25
N LEU A 64 1.26 1.51 -1.11
CA LEU A 64 0.52 1.50 0.13
C LEU A 64 -0.90 1.00 -0.14
N TRP A 65 -1.33 0.00 0.62
CA TRP A 65 -2.71 -0.49 0.57
C TRP A 65 -3.45 -0.03 1.81
N ILE A 66 -4.42 0.85 1.61
CA ILE A 66 -5.20 1.48 2.69
C ILE A 66 -6.53 0.77 2.82
N VAL A 67 -6.76 0.14 3.95
CA VAL A 67 -7.96 -0.65 4.25
C VAL A 67 -8.44 -0.30 5.67
N PRO A 68 -9.67 0.13 5.85
CA PRO A 68 -10.65 0.52 4.85
C PRO A 68 -10.40 1.93 4.29
N SER A 69 -10.79 2.19 3.06
CA SER A 69 -10.75 3.53 2.49
C SER A 69 -11.66 3.64 1.27
N ARG A 70 -12.24 4.82 1.04
CA ARG A 70 -13.02 5.18 -0.14
C ARG A 70 -12.44 6.36 -0.90
N GLY A 71 -11.42 6.96 -0.37
CA GLY A 71 -10.74 8.10 -0.95
C GLY A 71 -9.55 8.51 -0.10
N VAL A 72 -8.73 9.39 -0.64
CA VAL A 72 -7.51 9.83 0.02
C VAL A 72 -7.29 11.33 -0.20
N HIS A 73 -6.39 11.92 0.59
CA HIS A 73 -5.81 13.21 0.29
C HIS A 73 -4.28 13.11 0.20
N THR A 74 -3.69 14.03 -0.51
CA THR A 74 -2.24 14.13 -0.70
C THR A 74 -1.62 15.31 0.03
N ILE A 75 -2.29 15.81 1.07
CA ILE A 75 -1.79 16.90 1.90
C ILE A 75 -0.51 16.44 2.61
N GLY A 76 0.57 17.19 2.46
CA GLY A 76 1.88 16.83 2.98
C GLY A 76 2.72 15.95 2.07
N MET A 77 2.22 15.50 0.95
CA MET A 77 2.99 14.77 -0.05
C MET A 77 3.92 15.70 -0.82
N MET A 78 5.06 15.19 -1.24
CA MET A 78 6.06 15.95 -1.99
C MET A 78 6.14 15.55 -3.47
N PHE A 79 5.36 14.58 -3.90
CA PHE A 79 5.36 14.03 -5.27
C PHE A 79 3.96 13.55 -5.63
N PRO A 80 3.63 13.47 -6.93
CA PRO A 80 2.34 12.92 -7.39
C PRO A 80 2.30 11.41 -7.21
N ILE A 81 1.09 10.88 -7.09
CA ILE A 81 0.81 9.45 -6.92
C ILE A 81 -0.29 8.98 -7.84
N ASP A 82 -0.31 7.69 -8.12
CA ASP A 82 -1.43 7.01 -8.74
C ASP A 82 -2.30 6.35 -7.66
N LEU A 83 -3.60 6.30 -7.90
CA LEU A 83 -4.58 5.65 -7.03
C LEU A 83 -5.35 4.59 -7.80
N ILE A 84 -5.51 3.42 -7.17
CA ILE A 84 -6.39 2.36 -7.65
C ILE A 84 -7.38 2.05 -6.53
N PHE A 85 -8.67 2.23 -6.82
CA PHE A 85 -9.76 1.98 -5.89
C PHE A 85 -10.28 0.58 -6.10
N LEU A 86 -10.37 -0.20 -5.03
CA LEU A 86 -10.77 -1.60 -5.07
C LEU A 86 -12.08 -1.83 -4.33
N SER A 87 -12.93 -2.67 -4.90
CA SER A 87 -14.09 -3.23 -4.22
C SER A 87 -13.67 -4.27 -3.17
N LYS A 88 -14.64 -4.77 -2.43
CA LYS A 88 -14.45 -5.85 -1.46
C LYS A 88 -13.83 -7.10 -2.12
N GLU A 89 -14.19 -7.38 -3.36
CA GLU A 89 -13.70 -8.51 -4.14
C GLU A 89 -12.34 -8.25 -4.82
N LYS A 90 -11.72 -7.09 -4.58
CA LYS A 90 -10.47 -6.66 -5.19
C LYS A 90 -10.58 -6.35 -6.70
N GLU A 91 -11.77 -6.03 -7.16
CA GLU A 91 -11.99 -5.50 -8.49
C GLU A 91 -11.71 -4.00 -8.52
N VAL A 92 -11.05 -3.52 -9.57
CA VAL A 92 -10.80 -2.10 -9.77
C VAL A 92 -12.11 -1.39 -10.11
N VAL A 93 -12.52 -0.45 -9.28
CA VAL A 93 -13.77 0.32 -9.46
C VAL A 93 -13.52 1.75 -9.90
N HIS A 94 -12.32 2.26 -9.70
CA HIS A 94 -11.90 3.58 -10.14
C HIS A 94 -10.38 3.67 -10.15
N VAL A 95 -9.84 4.47 -11.06
CA VAL A 95 -8.41 4.82 -11.11
C VAL A 95 -8.25 6.33 -11.20
N GLU A 96 -7.22 6.84 -10.58
CA GLU A 96 -6.84 8.24 -10.63
C GLU A 96 -5.34 8.34 -10.81
N GLU A 97 -4.89 8.88 -11.95
CA GLU A 97 -3.48 8.94 -12.29
C GLU A 97 -2.91 10.30 -11.98
N HIS A 98 -1.68 10.31 -11.52
CA HIS A 98 -0.89 11.51 -11.30
C HIS A 98 -1.61 12.56 -10.43
N LEU A 99 -2.15 12.11 -9.30
CA LEU A 99 -2.72 13.03 -8.32
C LEU A 99 -1.62 13.83 -7.67
N ARG A 100 -1.65 15.13 -7.88
CA ARG A 100 -0.63 16.06 -7.40
C ARG A 100 -0.68 16.20 -5.87
N PRO A 101 0.43 16.64 -5.24
CA PRO A 101 0.44 16.99 -3.82
C PRO A 101 -0.66 18.01 -3.46
N PHE A 102 -1.11 17.97 -2.21
CA PHE A 102 -2.13 18.88 -1.65
C PHE A 102 -3.48 18.83 -2.37
N ARG A 103 -3.90 17.66 -2.81
CA ARG A 103 -5.20 17.41 -3.45
C ARG A 103 -6.02 16.42 -2.63
N ILE A 104 -7.31 16.40 -2.92
CA ILE A 104 -8.26 15.39 -2.44
C ILE A 104 -8.65 14.56 -3.66
N SER A 105 -8.63 13.22 -3.50
CA SER A 105 -9.08 12.31 -4.55
C SER A 105 -10.60 12.33 -4.69
N ALA A 106 -11.09 11.72 -5.78
CA ALA A 106 -12.47 11.29 -5.84
C ALA A 106 -12.80 10.35 -4.66
N VAL A 107 -14.06 10.28 -4.30
CA VAL A 107 -14.60 9.30 -3.35
C VAL A 107 -15.42 8.29 -4.13
N SER A 108 -15.11 7.01 -4.00
CA SER A 108 -15.88 5.93 -4.62
C SER A 108 -16.66 5.16 -3.55
N LEU A 109 -17.99 5.18 -3.65
CA LEU A 109 -18.85 4.44 -2.73
C LEU A 109 -18.76 2.93 -2.92
N LYS A 110 -18.29 2.47 -4.08
CA LYS A 110 -18.05 1.06 -4.37
C LYS A 110 -16.70 0.56 -3.83
N ALA A 111 -15.80 1.47 -3.48
CA ALA A 111 -14.50 1.11 -2.95
C ALA A 111 -14.57 0.76 -1.47
N THR A 112 -13.78 -0.24 -1.07
CA THR A 112 -13.52 -0.60 0.32
C THR A 112 -12.06 -0.40 0.70
N SER A 113 -11.19 -0.28 -0.29
CA SER A 113 -9.76 -0.02 -0.11
C SER A 113 -9.20 0.79 -1.27
N VAL A 114 -8.06 1.41 -1.04
CA VAL A 114 -7.34 2.21 -2.03
C VAL A 114 -5.87 1.82 -2.03
N LEU A 115 -5.33 1.64 -3.23
CA LEU A 115 -3.88 1.51 -3.44
C LEU A 115 -3.29 2.88 -3.77
N GLU A 116 -2.29 3.29 -3.02
CA GLU A 116 -1.42 4.41 -3.39
C GLU A 116 -0.13 3.88 -3.99
N LEU A 117 0.22 4.34 -5.17
CA LEU A 117 1.32 3.83 -5.97
C LEU A 117 2.14 4.98 -6.54
N PRO A 118 3.41 4.75 -6.87
CA PRO A 118 4.18 5.75 -7.59
C PRO A 118 3.48 6.18 -8.87
N ALA A 119 3.61 7.45 -9.24
CA ALA A 119 3.07 7.96 -10.49
C ALA A 119 3.52 7.10 -11.68
N HIS A 120 2.68 6.96 -12.68
CA HIS A 120 2.87 6.13 -13.88
C HIS A 120 2.70 4.63 -13.69
N THR A 121 2.37 4.15 -12.49
CA THR A 121 2.11 2.73 -12.25
C THR A 121 0.89 2.23 -13.02
N VAL A 122 -0.18 3.00 -13.06
CA VAL A 122 -1.40 2.64 -13.80
C VAL A 122 -1.08 2.51 -15.30
N PHE A 123 -0.39 3.45 -15.87
CA PHE A 123 0.02 3.42 -17.27
C PHE A 123 0.95 2.23 -17.57
N ARG A 124 1.97 2.02 -16.75
CA ARG A 124 2.94 0.93 -16.93
C ARG A 124 2.31 -0.45 -16.88
N THR A 125 1.33 -0.65 -16.01
CA THR A 125 0.68 -1.94 -15.81
C THR A 125 -0.54 -2.14 -16.71
N GLY A 126 -1.03 -1.09 -17.35
CA GLY A 126 -2.25 -1.11 -18.14
C GLY A 126 -3.51 -1.33 -17.31
N THR A 127 -3.45 -1.07 -15.99
CA THR A 127 -4.58 -1.28 -15.09
C THR A 127 -5.78 -0.43 -15.48
N GLN A 128 -6.95 -1.06 -15.52
CA GLN A 128 -8.21 -0.44 -15.89
C GLN A 128 -9.31 -0.84 -14.91
N VAL A 129 -10.37 -0.04 -14.88
CA VAL A 129 -11.61 -0.39 -14.18
C VAL A 129 -12.12 -1.74 -14.69
N GLY A 130 -12.49 -2.62 -13.77
CA GLY A 130 -12.91 -3.99 -14.04
C GLY A 130 -11.80 -5.03 -13.89
N ASP A 131 -10.55 -4.62 -13.81
CA ASP A 131 -9.43 -5.55 -13.58
C ASP A 131 -9.51 -6.16 -12.18
N LEU A 132 -9.07 -7.41 -12.06
CA LEU A 132 -9.07 -8.16 -10.81
C LEU A 132 -7.66 -8.20 -10.22
N MET A 133 -7.52 -7.77 -8.97
CA MET A 133 -6.27 -7.78 -8.22
C MET A 133 -6.17 -8.98 -7.30
N GLU A 134 -4.95 -9.50 -7.16
CA GLU A 134 -4.58 -10.43 -6.11
C GLU A 134 -3.65 -9.70 -5.14
N ILE A 135 -3.99 -9.73 -3.86
CA ILE A 135 -3.18 -9.14 -2.80
C ILE A 135 -2.86 -10.24 -1.81
N ALA A 136 -1.59 -10.50 -1.62
CA ALA A 136 -1.14 -11.56 -0.72
C ALA A 136 0.08 -11.14 0.08
N ARG A 137 0.18 -11.69 1.29
CA ARG A 137 1.29 -11.39 2.18
C ARG A 137 2.59 -11.94 1.63
N LEU A 138 3.66 -11.14 1.80
CA LEU A 138 5.01 -11.62 1.57
C LEU A 138 5.42 -12.48 2.76
N ASN A 139 5.75 -13.73 2.48
CA ASN A 139 6.36 -14.61 3.46
C ASN A 139 7.88 -14.34 3.50
N LYS A 140 8.32 -13.87 4.65
CA LYS A 140 9.77 -13.82 4.93
C LYS A 140 10.19 -15.03 5.72
#